data_350718cc1555dc83f7a4e704185288ca
#
_entry.id   350718cc1555dc83f7a4e704185288ca
#
_cell.length_a   1.000
_cell.length_b   1.000
_cell.length_c   1.000
_cell.angle_alpha   90.00
_cell.angle_beta   90.00
_cell.angle_gamma   90.00
#
_symmetry.space_group_name_H-M   'P 1'
#
loop_
_entity.id
_entity.type
_entity.pdbx_description
1 polymer ?
#
loop_
_entity_poly.entity_id
_entity_poly.type
_entity_poly.pdbx_seq_one_letter_code
_entity_poly.pdbx_strand_id
1 'polypeptide(L)'
;MASLLDLTVQGDVGTISDESQLPQIKLMTPLELYRLWERQNWASHEIDLTIDRRDWEGLTEFEREQMLYGLSAFFVGEERVTNQFSGLVLSAEDKHEEAFLLTQQVDEARHAQHFNRLYEEVLDFDGQFEDRLASARRYLSDSFFALFDGFLVDDHRRLLADPTSIEAKLDFITTYHMVIEGTLALTGQHFQTMRMERRGILPGHLEAFRRISQDEHRHVAYGTWYLQRRARDPELAKRVQEKLAQTLPAAAGVIVPPNLDTDYEREFLGASPLDRSEFAYRALSRRLKVIGIGLPAVTA
;
A
#
# COMPACT_ATOMS: atom_id res chain seq x y z
N MET A 1 -3.16 -3.85 -19.42
CA MET A 1 -3.53 -3.19 -18.13
C MET A 1 -2.49 -2.09 -17.91
N ALA A 2 -2.93 -0.84 -17.67
CA ALA A 2 -2.04 0.18 -17.19
C ALA A 2 -1.39 -0.34 -15.90
N SER A 3 -0.08 -0.23 -15.75
CA SER A 3 0.58 -0.66 -14.53
C SER A 3 0.23 0.32 -13.41
N LEU A 4 0.22 -0.16 -12.17
CA LEU A 4 0.04 0.68 -10.98
C LEU A 4 1.01 1.89 -10.93
N LEU A 5 2.11 1.82 -11.70
CA LEU A 5 3.08 2.90 -11.88
C LEU A 5 2.57 4.02 -12.79
N ASP A 6 1.57 3.74 -13.62
CA ASP A 6 1.13 4.64 -14.70
C ASP A 6 0.04 5.61 -14.26
N LEU A 7 -0.63 5.34 -13.14
CA LEU A 7 -1.78 6.12 -12.67
C LEU A 7 -1.46 7.27 -11.70
N THR A 8 -0.19 7.44 -11.33
CA THR A 8 0.24 8.56 -10.47
C THR A 8 0.33 9.90 -11.19
N VAL A 9 0.12 9.92 -12.51
CA VAL A 9 0.28 11.12 -13.35
C VAL A 9 -0.91 11.31 -14.27
N GLN A 10 -1.12 12.55 -14.73
CA GLN A 10 -2.07 12.86 -15.80
C GLN A 10 -1.48 12.41 -17.14
N GLY A 11 -1.80 11.22 -17.52
CA GLY A 11 -1.31 10.58 -18.74
C GLY A 11 -0.67 9.22 -18.48
N ASP A 12 -0.41 8.48 -19.53
CA ASP A 12 0.21 7.16 -19.47
C ASP A 12 1.73 7.29 -19.32
N VAL A 13 2.22 7.15 -18.10
CA VAL A 13 3.67 7.17 -17.79
C VAL A 13 4.39 5.99 -18.45
N GLY A 14 3.69 4.90 -18.75
CA GLY A 14 4.26 3.76 -19.47
C GLY A 14 4.79 4.12 -20.86
N THR A 15 4.26 5.19 -21.47
CA THR A 15 4.71 5.69 -22.77
C THR A 15 5.90 6.65 -22.70
N ILE A 16 6.30 7.12 -21.52
CA ILE A 16 7.45 8.02 -21.38
C ILE A 16 8.73 7.18 -21.43
N SER A 17 9.36 7.20 -22.59
CA SER A 17 10.63 6.52 -22.83
C SER A 17 11.84 7.28 -22.29
N ASP A 18 11.75 8.61 -22.17
CA ASP A 18 12.81 9.47 -21.66
C ASP A 18 12.60 9.75 -20.16
N GLU A 19 13.31 9.01 -19.32
CA GLU A 19 13.23 9.13 -17.87
C GLU A 19 13.66 10.51 -17.34
N SER A 20 14.39 11.31 -18.11
CA SER A 20 14.77 12.68 -17.71
C SER A 20 13.57 13.63 -17.63
N GLN A 21 12.47 13.29 -18.27
CA GLN A 21 11.22 14.06 -18.24
C GLN A 21 10.33 13.75 -17.04
N LEU A 22 10.58 12.64 -16.32
CA LEU A 22 9.75 12.22 -15.18
C LEU A 22 9.58 13.32 -14.11
N PRO A 23 10.60 14.11 -13.71
CA PRO A 23 10.41 15.18 -12.73
C PRO A 23 9.53 16.34 -13.21
N GLN A 24 9.27 16.44 -14.52
CA GLN A 24 8.46 17.51 -15.12
C GLN A 24 7.01 17.12 -15.34
N ILE A 25 6.64 15.88 -15.03
CA ILE A 25 5.28 15.37 -15.22
C ILE A 25 4.34 16.11 -14.28
N LYS A 26 3.24 16.62 -14.84
CA LYS A 26 2.16 17.23 -14.06
C LYS A 26 1.31 16.13 -13.42
N LEU A 27 1.33 16.10 -12.10
CA LEU A 27 0.50 15.19 -11.29
C LEU A 27 -0.91 15.76 -11.08
N MET A 28 -1.86 14.87 -10.79
CA MET A 28 -3.21 15.25 -10.40
C MET A 28 -3.19 15.99 -9.06
N THR A 29 -3.97 17.07 -8.98
CA THR A 29 -4.17 17.83 -7.74
C THR A 29 -5.12 17.09 -6.80
N PRO A 30 -5.14 17.43 -5.49
CA PRO A 30 -6.11 16.84 -4.55
C PRO A 30 -7.57 16.96 -5.00
N LEU A 31 -7.96 18.09 -5.59
CA LEU A 31 -9.32 18.26 -6.13
C LEU A 31 -9.62 17.31 -7.30
N GLU A 32 -8.65 17.10 -8.18
CA GLU A 32 -8.82 16.16 -9.31
C GLU A 32 -8.90 14.72 -8.81
N LEU A 33 -8.10 14.36 -7.78
CA LEU A 33 -8.15 13.05 -7.11
C LEU A 33 -9.47 12.84 -6.37
N TYR A 34 -9.98 13.85 -5.65
CA TYR A 34 -11.30 13.82 -5.01
C TYR A 34 -12.41 13.55 -6.04
N ARG A 35 -12.42 14.29 -7.17
CA ARG A 35 -13.40 14.07 -8.24
C ARG A 35 -13.28 12.69 -8.89
N LEU A 36 -12.07 12.12 -8.92
CA LEU A 36 -11.86 10.77 -9.40
C LEU A 36 -12.45 9.76 -8.41
N TRP A 37 -12.28 9.98 -7.10
CA TRP A 37 -12.86 9.15 -6.05
C TRP A 37 -14.39 9.09 -6.15
N GLU A 38 -15.08 10.23 -6.34
CA GLU A 38 -16.55 10.26 -6.50
C GLU A 38 -17.04 9.35 -7.64
N ARG A 39 -16.25 9.19 -8.71
CA ARG A 39 -16.59 8.34 -9.86
C ARG A 39 -16.21 6.87 -9.66
N GLN A 40 -15.35 6.56 -8.73
CA GLN A 40 -14.77 5.22 -8.52
C GLN A 40 -15.27 4.55 -7.24
N ASN A 41 -16.26 5.13 -6.56
CA ASN A 41 -16.78 4.59 -5.31
C ASN A 41 -17.40 3.19 -5.50
N TRP A 42 -17.21 2.33 -4.51
CA TRP A 42 -17.70 0.97 -4.48
C TRP A 42 -18.08 0.53 -3.07
N ALA A 43 -18.87 -0.54 -2.96
CA ALA A 43 -19.35 -1.05 -1.69
C ALA A 43 -18.77 -2.46 -1.43
N SER A 44 -17.99 -2.61 -0.36
CA SER A 44 -17.33 -3.88 -0.03
C SER A 44 -18.34 -5.00 0.27
N HIS A 45 -19.50 -4.67 0.85
CA HIS A 45 -20.54 -5.64 1.20
C HIS A 45 -21.31 -6.20 -0.01
N GLU A 46 -21.19 -5.58 -1.19
CA GLU A 46 -21.80 -6.07 -2.44
C GLU A 46 -20.93 -7.12 -3.15
N ILE A 47 -19.66 -7.29 -2.74
CA ILE A 47 -18.80 -8.33 -3.31
C ILE A 47 -19.28 -9.71 -2.85
N ASP A 48 -19.57 -10.59 -3.80
CA ASP A 48 -19.95 -11.97 -3.53
C ASP A 48 -18.72 -12.84 -3.26
N LEU A 49 -18.62 -13.39 -2.06
CA LEU A 49 -17.52 -14.25 -1.59
C LEU A 49 -17.92 -15.74 -1.54
N THR A 50 -19.07 -16.12 -2.08
CA THR A 50 -19.59 -17.50 -1.98
C THR A 50 -18.69 -18.53 -2.70
N ILE A 51 -18.11 -18.15 -3.85
CA ILE A 51 -17.16 -19.02 -4.58
C ILE A 51 -15.84 -19.07 -3.83
N ASP A 52 -15.39 -17.92 -3.29
CA ASP A 52 -14.13 -17.80 -2.55
C ASP A 52 -14.07 -18.76 -1.36
N ARG A 53 -15.17 -18.93 -0.63
CA ARG A 53 -15.25 -19.90 0.46
C ARG A 53 -14.98 -21.33 -0.03
N ARG A 54 -15.59 -21.75 -1.13
CA ARG A 54 -15.40 -23.09 -1.71
C ARG A 54 -13.97 -23.29 -2.20
N ASP A 55 -13.40 -22.25 -2.84
CA ASP A 55 -12.02 -22.28 -3.30
C ASP A 55 -11.07 -22.43 -2.12
N TRP A 56 -11.29 -21.68 -1.03
CA TRP A 56 -10.49 -21.75 0.19
C TRP A 56 -10.57 -23.12 0.86
N GLU A 57 -11.77 -23.70 0.97
CA GLU A 57 -11.99 -25.04 1.51
C GLU A 57 -11.28 -26.12 0.67
N GLY A 58 -11.15 -25.90 -0.64
CA GLY A 58 -10.47 -26.79 -1.57
C GLY A 58 -8.93 -26.71 -1.53
N LEU A 59 -8.34 -25.67 -0.89
CA LEU A 59 -6.90 -25.56 -0.75
C LEU A 59 -6.36 -26.56 0.30
N THR A 60 -5.14 -27.04 0.08
CA THR A 60 -4.39 -27.79 1.10
C THR A 60 -4.03 -26.89 2.29
N GLU A 61 -3.78 -27.49 3.46
CA GLU A 61 -3.34 -26.74 4.64
C GLU A 61 -2.07 -25.92 4.36
N PHE A 62 -1.11 -26.51 3.66
CA PHE A 62 0.12 -25.83 3.23
C PHE A 62 -0.18 -24.58 2.37
N GLU A 63 -1.06 -24.69 1.36
CA GLU A 63 -1.44 -23.57 0.50
C GLU A 63 -2.11 -22.44 1.28
N ARG A 64 -2.99 -22.78 2.23
CA ARG A 64 -3.62 -21.80 3.12
C ARG A 64 -2.57 -21.06 3.96
N GLU A 65 -1.63 -21.77 4.57
CA GLU A 65 -0.54 -21.17 5.34
C GLU A 65 0.32 -20.22 4.50
N GLN A 66 0.64 -20.59 3.25
CA GLN A 66 1.39 -19.72 2.34
C GLN A 66 0.62 -18.42 1.96
N MET A 67 -0.70 -18.46 1.96
CA MET A 67 -1.53 -17.28 1.67
C MET A 67 -1.78 -16.40 2.90
N LEU A 68 -1.85 -16.98 4.10
CA LEU A 68 -2.24 -16.28 5.32
C LEU A 68 -1.32 -15.12 5.67
N TYR A 69 -0.02 -15.22 5.43
CA TYR A 69 0.88 -14.09 5.67
C TYR A 69 0.46 -12.85 4.88
N GLY A 70 0.26 -13.00 3.58
CA GLY A 70 -0.11 -11.88 2.71
C GLY A 70 -1.49 -11.31 3.03
N LEU A 71 -2.49 -12.17 3.25
CA LEU A 71 -3.85 -11.75 3.63
C LEU A 71 -3.85 -11.04 4.98
N SER A 72 -3.07 -11.55 5.95
CA SER A 72 -2.92 -10.94 7.27
C SER A 72 -2.21 -9.60 7.20
N ALA A 73 -1.17 -9.48 6.37
CA ALA A 73 -0.43 -8.23 6.20
C ALA A 73 -1.32 -7.12 5.66
N PHE A 74 -2.22 -7.44 4.72
CA PHE A 74 -3.22 -6.48 4.25
C PHE A 74 -4.24 -6.17 5.36
N PHE A 75 -4.89 -7.15 5.98
CA PHE A 75 -5.92 -6.89 6.99
C PHE A 75 -5.41 -6.01 8.13
N VAL A 76 -4.27 -6.39 8.72
CA VAL A 76 -3.67 -5.63 9.83
C VAL A 76 -3.10 -4.29 9.35
N GLY A 77 -2.57 -4.25 8.13
CA GLY A 77 -2.08 -3.02 7.51
C GLY A 77 -3.18 -1.98 7.32
N GLU A 78 -4.29 -2.36 6.69
CA GLU A 78 -5.45 -1.49 6.42
C GLU A 78 -6.07 -0.94 7.73
N GLU A 79 -6.21 -1.80 8.74
CA GLU A 79 -6.69 -1.35 10.07
C GLU A 79 -5.70 -0.36 10.70
N ARG A 80 -4.39 -0.66 10.60
CA ARG A 80 -3.37 0.20 11.20
C ARG A 80 -3.30 1.56 10.52
N VAL A 81 -3.35 1.61 9.18
CA VAL A 81 -3.33 2.89 8.45
C VAL A 81 -4.60 3.69 8.70
N THR A 82 -5.76 3.05 8.74
CA THR A 82 -7.03 3.71 9.14
C THR A 82 -6.90 4.46 10.46
N ASN A 83 -6.33 3.79 11.49
CA ASN A 83 -6.17 4.36 12.81
C ASN A 83 -5.09 5.45 12.90
N GLN A 84 -4.10 5.42 12.02
CA GLN A 84 -2.99 6.38 12.02
C GLN A 84 -3.15 7.48 10.96
N PHE A 85 -4.37 7.72 10.43
CA PHE A 85 -4.59 8.65 9.31
C PHE A 85 -5.03 10.06 9.74
N SER A 86 -5.71 10.19 10.86
CA SER A 86 -6.34 11.46 11.29
C SER A 86 -5.37 12.64 11.39
N GLY A 87 -4.12 12.39 11.75
CA GLY A 87 -3.07 13.43 11.78
C GLY A 87 -2.81 14.03 10.41
N LEU A 88 -2.86 13.22 9.33
CA LEU A 88 -2.68 13.70 7.98
C LEU A 88 -3.86 14.57 7.53
N VAL A 89 -5.09 14.18 7.87
CA VAL A 89 -6.29 15.01 7.61
C VAL A 89 -6.18 16.37 8.29
N LEU A 90 -5.78 16.39 9.56
CA LEU A 90 -5.60 17.63 10.32
C LEU A 90 -4.49 18.53 9.75
N SER A 91 -3.51 17.94 9.06
CA SER A 91 -2.39 18.68 8.46
C SER A 91 -2.69 19.24 7.07
N ALA A 92 -3.92 19.10 6.56
CA ALA A 92 -4.30 19.60 5.25
C ALA A 92 -4.06 21.13 5.12
N GLU A 93 -3.42 21.53 4.03
CA GLU A 93 -3.02 22.94 3.79
C GLU A 93 -4.16 23.77 3.20
N ASP A 94 -5.15 23.11 2.57
CA ASP A 94 -6.36 23.74 2.05
C ASP A 94 -7.57 22.79 2.04
N LYS A 95 -8.74 23.31 1.69
CA LYS A 95 -10.01 22.54 1.71
C LYS A 95 -10.10 21.46 0.61
N HIS A 96 -9.37 21.56 -0.47
CA HIS A 96 -9.34 20.53 -1.51
C HIS A 96 -8.49 19.34 -1.06
N GLU A 97 -7.37 19.62 -0.39
CA GLU A 97 -6.54 18.60 0.22
C GLU A 97 -7.27 17.89 1.37
N GLU A 98 -7.90 18.64 2.27
CA GLU A 98 -8.72 18.09 3.36
C GLU A 98 -9.81 17.15 2.82
N ALA A 99 -10.56 17.58 1.79
CA ALA A 99 -11.62 16.78 1.18
C ALA A 99 -11.07 15.46 0.60
N PHE A 100 -9.93 15.50 -0.09
CA PHE A 100 -9.30 14.29 -0.63
C PHE A 100 -8.82 13.35 0.49
N LEU A 101 -8.14 13.87 1.50
CA LEU A 101 -7.62 13.06 2.60
C LEU A 101 -8.73 12.39 3.42
N LEU A 102 -9.88 13.04 3.59
CA LEU A 102 -11.06 12.42 4.19
C LEU A 102 -11.54 11.21 3.38
N THR A 103 -11.54 11.31 2.04
CA THR A 103 -11.93 10.19 1.18
C THR A 103 -10.95 9.03 1.26
N GLN A 104 -9.65 9.33 1.35
CA GLN A 104 -8.63 8.31 1.55
C GLN A 104 -8.85 7.57 2.88
N GLN A 105 -9.09 8.25 3.99
CA GLN A 105 -9.37 7.59 5.27
C GLN A 105 -10.62 6.70 5.21
N VAL A 106 -11.63 7.08 4.43
CA VAL A 106 -12.82 6.24 4.19
C VAL A 106 -12.46 5.00 3.37
N ASP A 107 -11.59 5.14 2.37
CA ASP A 107 -11.11 4.01 1.56
C ASP A 107 -10.39 2.98 2.44
N GLU A 108 -9.45 3.40 3.31
CA GLU A 108 -8.73 2.51 4.23
C GLU A 108 -9.68 1.74 5.17
N ALA A 109 -10.67 2.44 5.72
CA ALA A 109 -11.69 1.80 6.56
C ALA A 109 -12.52 0.77 5.76
N ARG A 110 -12.84 1.04 4.49
CA ARG A 110 -13.54 0.12 3.60
C ARG A 110 -12.68 -1.10 3.27
N HIS A 111 -11.37 -0.91 3.04
CA HIS A 111 -10.42 -1.99 2.80
C HIS A 111 -10.34 -2.91 4.02
N ALA A 112 -10.18 -2.36 5.22
CA ALA A 112 -10.18 -3.13 6.46
C ALA A 112 -11.48 -3.94 6.66
N GLN A 113 -12.65 -3.34 6.33
CA GLN A 113 -13.93 -4.06 6.38
C GLN A 113 -14.03 -5.18 5.35
N HIS A 114 -13.46 -5.00 4.14
CA HIS A 114 -13.41 -6.09 3.16
C HIS A 114 -12.57 -7.27 3.68
N PHE A 115 -11.39 -7.01 4.24
CA PHE A 115 -10.56 -8.08 4.82
C PHE A 115 -11.21 -8.73 6.04
N ASN A 116 -11.92 -7.96 6.88
CA ASN A 116 -12.70 -8.53 7.98
C ASN A 116 -13.76 -9.53 7.47
N ARG A 117 -14.51 -9.17 6.40
CA ARG A 117 -15.46 -10.07 5.74
C ARG A 117 -14.77 -11.32 5.17
N LEU A 118 -13.62 -11.15 4.52
CA LEU A 118 -12.84 -12.27 3.99
C LEU A 118 -12.48 -13.26 5.11
N TYR A 119 -12.02 -12.76 6.25
CA TYR A 119 -11.67 -13.58 7.42
C TYR A 119 -12.88 -14.30 7.98
N GLU A 120 -14.05 -13.66 8.04
CA GLU A 120 -15.28 -14.23 8.55
C GLU A 120 -15.92 -15.21 7.56
N GLU A 121 -16.18 -14.75 6.33
CA GLU A 121 -17.02 -15.46 5.36
C GLU A 121 -16.26 -16.54 4.58
N VAL A 122 -14.94 -16.38 4.39
CA VAL A 122 -14.11 -17.25 3.56
C VAL A 122 -13.13 -18.08 4.37
N LEU A 123 -12.36 -17.45 5.26
CA LEU A 123 -11.31 -18.11 6.01
C LEU A 123 -11.83 -18.80 7.29
N ASP A 124 -13.08 -18.57 7.65
CA ASP A 124 -13.79 -19.19 8.80
C ASP A 124 -13.14 -18.87 10.16
N PHE A 125 -12.68 -17.63 10.34
CA PHE A 125 -12.19 -17.15 11.63
C PHE A 125 -13.36 -16.59 12.45
N ASP A 126 -13.62 -17.20 13.60
CA ASP A 126 -14.68 -16.82 14.52
C ASP A 126 -14.42 -15.49 15.23
N GLY A 127 -15.48 -14.96 15.89
CA GLY A 127 -15.40 -13.81 16.78
C GLY A 127 -15.81 -12.49 16.13
N GLN A 128 -15.48 -11.40 16.80
CA GLN A 128 -15.70 -10.05 16.30
C GLN A 128 -14.49 -9.56 15.47
N PHE A 129 -14.56 -8.34 14.94
CA PHE A 129 -13.47 -7.72 14.16
C PHE A 129 -12.12 -7.82 14.88
N GLU A 130 -12.07 -7.47 16.17
CA GLU A 130 -10.86 -7.46 16.99
C GLU A 130 -10.28 -8.87 17.21
N ASP A 131 -11.13 -9.89 17.31
CA ASP A 131 -10.69 -11.28 17.47
C ASP A 131 -10.03 -11.79 16.19
N ARG A 132 -10.63 -11.48 15.03
CA ARG A 132 -10.07 -11.80 13.70
C ARG A 132 -8.77 -11.05 13.44
N LEU A 133 -8.71 -9.77 13.80
CA LEU A 133 -7.50 -8.96 13.70
C LEU A 133 -6.37 -9.53 14.59
N ALA A 134 -6.67 -9.90 15.83
CA ALA A 134 -5.71 -10.54 16.73
C ALA A 134 -5.20 -11.88 16.17
N SER A 135 -6.07 -12.64 15.50
CA SER A 135 -5.68 -13.88 14.82
C SER A 135 -4.76 -13.62 13.63
N ALA A 136 -5.06 -12.62 12.80
CA ALA A 136 -4.24 -12.23 11.66
C ALA A 136 -2.82 -11.78 12.10
N ARG A 137 -2.70 -11.05 13.19
CA ARG A 137 -1.41 -10.56 13.71
C ARG A 137 -0.40 -11.68 14.01
N ARG A 138 -0.86 -12.91 14.26
CA ARG A 138 0.04 -14.07 14.56
C ARG A 138 0.87 -14.53 13.37
N TYR A 139 0.48 -14.17 12.15
CA TYR A 139 1.19 -14.55 10.93
C TYR A 139 2.24 -13.52 10.51
N LEU A 140 2.34 -12.37 11.19
CA LEU A 140 3.16 -11.24 10.77
C LEU A 140 4.57 -11.29 11.37
N SER A 141 5.52 -10.69 10.66
CA SER A 141 6.93 -10.63 11.04
C SER A 141 7.25 -9.43 11.95
N ASP A 142 8.38 -9.51 12.65
CA ASP A 142 8.92 -8.39 13.42
C ASP A 142 9.15 -7.15 12.54
N SER A 143 9.54 -7.35 11.28
CA SER A 143 9.71 -6.26 10.30
C SER A 143 8.40 -5.55 10.00
N PHE A 144 7.28 -6.28 9.94
CA PHE A 144 5.96 -5.67 9.80
C PHE A 144 5.65 -4.78 11.01
N PHE A 145 5.83 -5.28 12.21
CA PHE A 145 5.56 -4.50 13.43
C PHE A 145 6.50 -3.31 13.58
N ALA A 146 7.77 -3.45 13.21
CA ALA A 146 8.70 -2.32 13.21
C ALA A 146 8.24 -1.19 12.28
N LEU A 147 7.67 -1.52 11.13
CA LEU A 147 7.17 -0.52 10.18
C LEU A 147 5.83 0.07 10.62
N PHE A 148 4.83 -0.78 10.88
CA PHE A 148 3.44 -0.34 11.11
C PHE A 148 3.16 0.08 12.55
N ASP A 149 3.70 -0.60 13.56
CA ASP A 149 3.53 -0.26 14.98
C ASP A 149 4.65 0.66 15.49
N GLY A 150 5.79 0.72 14.79
CA GLY A 150 6.91 1.62 15.07
C GLY A 150 6.85 2.88 14.22
N PHE A 151 7.46 2.86 13.03
CA PHE A 151 7.66 4.08 12.22
C PHE A 151 6.36 4.82 11.89
N LEU A 152 5.31 4.14 11.42
CA LEU A 152 4.04 4.78 11.08
C LEU A 152 3.38 5.45 12.29
N VAL A 153 3.33 4.74 13.42
CA VAL A 153 2.74 5.27 14.67
C VAL A 153 3.53 6.46 15.19
N ASP A 154 4.85 6.41 15.16
CA ASP A 154 5.71 7.50 15.63
C ASP A 154 5.61 8.74 14.72
N ASP A 155 5.54 8.53 13.40
CA ASP A 155 5.32 9.63 12.45
C ASP A 155 3.94 10.27 12.65
N HIS A 156 2.89 9.47 12.86
CA HIS A 156 1.55 9.97 13.16
C HIS A 156 1.49 10.76 14.47
N ARG A 157 2.13 10.26 15.54
CA ARG A 157 2.20 10.97 16.82
C ARG A 157 2.86 12.34 16.69
N ARG A 158 3.95 12.43 15.92
CA ARG A 158 4.62 13.71 15.66
C ARG A 158 3.73 14.66 14.88
N LEU A 159 3.02 14.16 13.88
CA LEU A 159 2.10 14.95 13.08
C LEU A 159 0.87 15.41 13.88
N LEU A 160 0.34 14.57 14.78
CA LEU A 160 -0.73 14.97 15.71
C LEU A 160 -0.28 16.04 16.71
N ALA A 161 0.98 15.98 17.17
CA ALA A 161 1.52 16.96 18.10
C ALA A 161 1.68 18.35 17.47
N ASP A 162 1.99 18.41 16.17
CA ASP A 162 2.05 19.65 15.38
C ASP A 162 1.58 19.38 13.93
N PRO A 163 0.28 19.51 13.66
CA PRO A 163 -0.26 19.34 12.30
C PRO A 163 0.21 20.39 11.29
N THR A 164 0.85 21.47 11.74
CA THR A 164 1.40 22.53 10.86
C THR A 164 2.85 22.27 10.46
N SER A 165 3.51 21.28 11.07
CA SER A 165 4.89 20.91 10.76
C SER A 165 5.01 20.26 9.38
N ILE A 166 5.68 20.94 8.45
CA ILE A 166 6.00 20.43 7.12
C ILE A 166 6.87 19.17 7.23
N GLU A 167 7.83 19.18 8.16
CA GLU A 167 8.75 18.07 8.37
C GLU A 167 8.04 16.82 8.89
N ALA A 168 7.10 16.94 9.84
CA ALA A 168 6.33 15.82 10.34
C ALA A 168 5.41 15.24 9.25
N LYS A 169 4.79 16.11 8.45
CA LYS A 169 3.97 15.71 7.32
C LYS A 169 4.78 14.99 6.22
N LEU A 170 5.98 15.49 5.91
CA LEU A 170 6.90 14.82 4.98
C LEU A 170 7.30 13.42 5.46
N ASP A 171 7.65 13.27 6.73
CA ASP A 171 8.02 11.98 7.31
C ASP A 171 6.85 10.99 7.20
N PHE A 172 5.66 11.42 7.61
CA PHE A 172 4.45 10.59 7.52
C PHE A 172 4.14 10.18 6.07
N ILE A 173 4.10 11.13 5.14
CA ILE A 173 3.82 10.86 3.72
C ILE A 173 4.90 9.93 3.11
N THR A 174 6.15 10.10 3.49
CA THR A 174 7.24 9.23 3.02
C THR A 174 7.07 7.81 3.53
N THR A 175 6.82 7.61 4.82
CA THR A 175 6.57 6.28 5.40
C THR A 175 5.32 5.65 4.83
N TYR A 176 4.21 6.38 4.80
CA TYR A 176 2.91 5.85 4.41
C TYR A 176 2.79 5.70 2.88
N HIS A 177 2.78 6.80 2.11
CA HIS A 177 2.50 6.73 0.67
C HIS A 177 3.64 6.16 -0.17
N MET A 178 4.91 6.35 0.22
CA MET A 178 6.03 5.85 -0.58
C MET A 178 6.43 4.44 -0.18
N VAL A 179 6.55 4.16 1.13
CA VAL A 179 7.04 2.86 1.59
C VAL A 179 5.90 1.87 1.76
N ILE A 180 4.87 2.19 2.55
CA ILE A 180 3.77 1.26 2.83
C ILE A 180 2.92 1.04 1.58
N GLU A 181 2.25 2.05 1.06
CA GLU A 181 1.38 1.87 -0.11
C GLU A 181 2.17 1.69 -1.40
N GLY A 182 2.98 2.67 -1.75
CA GLY A 182 3.68 2.75 -3.03
C GLY A 182 4.75 1.68 -3.26
N THR A 183 5.17 0.97 -2.23
CA THR A 183 6.17 -0.10 -2.35
C THR A 183 5.62 -1.43 -1.87
N LEU A 184 5.18 -1.55 -0.62
CA LEU A 184 4.75 -2.82 -0.05
C LEU A 184 3.38 -3.26 -0.55
N ALA A 185 2.35 -2.43 -0.39
CA ALA A 185 0.99 -2.76 -0.79
C ALA A 185 0.94 -3.03 -2.30
N LEU A 186 1.55 -2.17 -3.12
CA LEU A 186 1.65 -2.36 -4.56
C LEU A 186 2.30 -3.70 -4.94
N THR A 187 3.40 -4.07 -4.27
CA THR A 187 4.09 -5.33 -4.53
C THR A 187 3.19 -6.51 -4.11
N GLY A 188 2.61 -6.46 -2.92
CA GLY A 188 1.69 -7.48 -2.42
C GLY A 188 0.48 -7.66 -3.33
N GLN A 189 -0.15 -6.56 -3.74
CA GLN A 189 -1.30 -6.56 -4.66
C GLN A 189 -0.95 -7.19 -6.00
N HIS A 190 0.19 -6.83 -6.60
CA HIS A 190 0.63 -7.39 -7.86
C HIS A 190 0.76 -8.91 -7.81
N PHE A 191 1.50 -9.43 -6.83
CA PHE A 191 1.77 -10.86 -6.76
C PHE A 191 0.58 -11.68 -6.26
N GLN A 192 -0.25 -11.15 -5.36
CA GLN A 192 -1.48 -11.83 -4.95
C GLN A 192 -2.52 -11.88 -6.08
N THR A 193 -2.71 -10.77 -6.82
CA THR A 193 -3.57 -10.74 -8.01
C THR A 193 -3.10 -11.76 -9.03
N MET A 194 -1.80 -11.80 -9.34
CA MET A 194 -1.22 -12.76 -10.26
C MET A 194 -1.45 -14.22 -9.82
N ARG A 195 -1.33 -14.50 -8.50
CA ARG A 195 -1.62 -15.82 -7.93
C ARG A 195 -3.08 -16.22 -8.15
N MET A 196 -4.01 -15.36 -7.78
CA MET A 196 -5.43 -15.62 -7.90
C MET A 196 -5.85 -15.82 -9.36
N GLU A 197 -5.38 -14.97 -10.27
CA GLU A 197 -5.66 -15.07 -11.71
C GLU A 197 -5.07 -16.34 -12.31
N ARG A 198 -3.83 -16.69 -12.01
CA ARG A 198 -3.15 -17.87 -12.56
C ARG A 198 -3.80 -19.17 -12.10
N ARG A 199 -4.29 -19.21 -10.88
CA ARG A 199 -4.96 -20.40 -10.30
C ARG A 199 -6.45 -20.43 -10.55
N GLY A 200 -7.06 -19.32 -10.94
CA GLY A 200 -8.51 -19.18 -11.13
C GLY A 200 -9.29 -19.36 -9.81
N ILE A 201 -8.77 -18.82 -8.70
CA ILE A 201 -9.36 -18.94 -7.36
C ILE A 201 -9.71 -17.57 -6.78
N LEU A 202 -10.62 -17.57 -5.80
CA LEU A 202 -11.02 -16.40 -5.01
C LEU A 202 -11.50 -15.23 -5.90
N PRO A 203 -12.46 -15.44 -6.82
CA PRO A 203 -12.87 -14.42 -7.79
C PRO A 203 -13.49 -13.18 -7.14
N GLY A 204 -14.20 -13.31 -6.02
CA GLY A 204 -14.77 -12.20 -5.27
C GLY A 204 -13.67 -11.36 -4.61
N HIS A 205 -12.72 -11.99 -3.93
CA HIS A 205 -11.55 -11.30 -3.36
C HIS A 205 -10.69 -10.65 -4.47
N LEU A 206 -10.51 -11.31 -5.61
CA LEU A 206 -9.81 -10.73 -6.76
C LEU A 206 -10.51 -9.46 -7.29
N GLU A 207 -11.84 -9.45 -7.37
CA GLU A 207 -12.60 -8.25 -7.75
C GLU A 207 -12.41 -7.12 -6.73
N ALA A 208 -12.55 -7.42 -5.42
CA ALA A 208 -12.32 -6.45 -4.36
C ALA A 208 -10.89 -5.91 -4.41
N PHE A 209 -9.91 -6.78 -4.61
CA PHE A 209 -8.50 -6.40 -4.67
C PHE A 209 -8.17 -5.47 -5.85
N ARG A 210 -8.88 -5.62 -6.98
CA ARG A 210 -8.79 -4.69 -8.10
C ARG A 210 -9.38 -3.32 -7.75
N ARG A 211 -10.48 -3.28 -6.97
CA ARG A 211 -11.08 -2.04 -6.47
C ARG A 211 -10.16 -1.34 -5.46
N ILE A 212 -9.62 -2.09 -4.50
CA ILE A 212 -8.60 -1.59 -3.57
C ILE A 212 -7.41 -1.02 -4.34
N SER A 213 -6.87 -1.76 -5.30
CA SER A 213 -5.76 -1.26 -6.13
C SER A 213 -6.09 0.05 -6.87
N GLN A 214 -7.35 0.22 -7.29
CA GLN A 214 -7.80 1.47 -7.90
C GLN A 214 -7.83 2.63 -6.89
N ASP A 215 -8.20 2.37 -5.64
CA ASP A 215 -8.17 3.34 -4.57
C ASP A 215 -6.72 3.73 -4.23
N GLU A 216 -5.83 2.75 -4.06
CA GLU A 216 -4.39 2.94 -3.80
C GLU A 216 -3.67 3.81 -4.84
N HIS A 217 -4.10 3.77 -6.09
CA HIS A 217 -3.56 4.65 -7.11
C HIS A 217 -3.76 6.13 -6.79
N ARG A 218 -4.94 6.50 -6.26
CA ARG A 218 -5.22 7.88 -5.85
C ARG A 218 -4.38 8.28 -4.66
N HIS A 219 -4.21 7.37 -3.70
CA HIS A 219 -3.44 7.60 -2.48
C HIS A 219 -1.96 7.87 -2.82
N VAL A 220 -1.36 6.97 -3.57
CA VAL A 220 0.05 7.11 -4.00
C VAL A 220 0.25 8.32 -4.92
N ALA A 221 -0.75 8.66 -5.75
CA ALA A 221 -0.71 9.86 -6.57
C ALA A 221 -0.65 11.14 -5.72
N TYR A 222 -1.44 11.21 -4.64
CA TYR A 222 -1.39 12.33 -3.71
C TYR A 222 -0.01 12.43 -3.02
N GLY A 223 0.49 11.33 -2.46
CA GLY A 223 1.80 11.34 -1.81
C GLY A 223 2.93 11.78 -2.77
N THR A 224 2.90 11.29 -4.01
CA THR A 224 3.85 11.68 -5.04
C THR A 224 3.73 13.17 -5.39
N TRP A 225 2.50 13.69 -5.54
CA TRP A 225 2.22 15.11 -5.78
C TRP A 225 2.75 16.00 -4.65
N TYR A 226 2.49 15.61 -3.41
CA TYR A 226 2.94 16.40 -2.26
C TYR A 226 4.46 16.46 -2.19
N LEU A 227 5.12 15.31 -2.29
CA LEU A 227 6.58 15.22 -2.23
C LEU A 227 7.27 15.92 -3.41
N GLN A 228 6.73 15.82 -4.64
CA GLN A 228 7.31 16.50 -5.82
C GLN A 228 7.35 18.03 -5.63
N ARG A 229 6.35 18.60 -4.99
CA ARG A 229 6.30 20.03 -4.69
C ARG A 229 7.30 20.45 -3.64
N ARG A 230 7.52 19.62 -2.62
CA ARG A 230 8.41 19.89 -1.48
C ARG A 230 9.86 19.58 -1.78
N ALA A 231 10.14 18.56 -2.56
CA ALA A 231 11.51 18.16 -2.92
C ALA A 231 12.25 19.18 -3.81
N ARG A 232 11.61 20.27 -4.21
CA ARG A 232 12.29 21.42 -4.83
C ARG A 232 13.19 22.16 -3.83
N ASP A 233 12.91 22.05 -2.55
CA ASP A 233 13.80 22.48 -1.48
C ASP A 233 14.80 21.34 -1.17
N PRO A 234 16.12 21.56 -1.31
CA PRO A 234 17.14 20.54 -1.10
C PRO A 234 17.14 19.94 0.32
N GLU A 235 16.82 20.73 1.34
CA GLU A 235 16.78 20.24 2.73
C GLU A 235 15.59 19.29 2.94
N LEU A 236 14.43 19.62 2.37
CA LEU A 236 13.27 18.76 2.42
C LEU A 236 13.47 17.49 1.56
N ALA A 237 14.13 17.59 0.41
CA ALA A 237 14.50 16.44 -0.41
C ALA A 237 15.44 15.49 0.35
N LYS A 238 16.44 16.03 1.04
CA LYS A 238 17.35 15.25 1.89
C LYS A 238 16.59 14.55 3.02
N ARG A 239 15.63 15.23 3.67
CA ARG A 239 14.81 14.64 4.72
C ARG A 239 14.01 13.42 4.22
N VAL A 240 13.41 13.51 3.04
CA VAL A 240 12.72 12.36 2.41
C VAL A 240 13.68 11.19 2.22
N GLN A 241 14.91 11.44 1.72
CA GLN A 241 15.91 10.39 1.55
C GLN A 241 16.35 9.76 2.89
N GLU A 242 16.53 10.57 3.93
CA GLU A 242 16.86 10.10 5.28
C GLU A 242 15.73 9.24 5.86
N LYS A 243 14.46 9.63 5.67
CA LYS A 243 13.31 8.84 6.11
C LYS A 243 13.22 7.51 5.35
N LEU A 244 13.44 7.51 4.04
CA LEU A 244 13.53 6.28 3.23
C LEU A 244 14.65 5.36 3.74
N ALA A 245 15.84 5.90 4.03
CA ALA A 245 16.96 5.11 4.55
C ALA A 245 16.62 4.43 5.90
N GLN A 246 15.80 5.07 6.74
CA GLN A 246 15.35 4.53 8.03
C GLN A 246 14.30 3.41 7.86
N THR A 247 13.37 3.54 6.91
CA THR A 247 12.19 2.67 6.80
C THR A 247 12.37 1.50 5.83
N LEU A 248 13.18 1.65 4.78
CA LEU A 248 13.37 0.62 3.76
C LEU A 248 13.92 -0.72 4.29
N PRO A 249 14.81 -0.79 5.31
CA PRO A 249 15.23 -2.08 5.88
C PRO A 249 14.05 -2.89 6.45
N ALA A 250 13.14 -2.25 7.19
CA ALA A 250 11.94 -2.90 7.70
C ALA A 250 11.01 -3.32 6.53
N ALA A 251 10.82 -2.45 5.54
CA ALA A 251 10.02 -2.77 4.36
C ALA A 251 10.56 -3.98 3.60
N ALA A 252 11.87 -4.10 3.42
CA ALA A 252 12.49 -5.26 2.78
C ALA A 252 12.17 -6.58 3.53
N GLY A 253 12.17 -6.56 4.87
CA GLY A 253 11.82 -7.71 5.69
C GLY A 253 10.32 -8.07 5.65
N VAL A 254 9.44 -7.15 5.24
CA VAL A 254 8.02 -7.44 4.99
C VAL A 254 7.83 -8.14 3.63
N ILE A 255 8.59 -7.78 2.61
CA ILE A 255 8.51 -8.39 1.26
C ILE A 255 8.89 -9.87 1.28
N VAL A 256 9.81 -10.23 2.16
CA VAL A 256 10.28 -11.62 2.34
C VAL A 256 9.73 -12.15 3.67
N PRO A 257 8.54 -12.78 3.67
CA PRO A 257 7.93 -13.27 4.90
C PRO A 257 8.76 -14.39 5.55
N PRO A 258 8.67 -14.53 6.87
CA PRO A 258 9.23 -15.69 7.56
C PRO A 258 8.53 -16.97 7.05
N ASN A 259 9.30 -18.08 7.00
CA ASN A 259 8.79 -19.40 6.59
C ASN A 259 8.25 -19.49 5.15
N LEU A 260 8.66 -18.56 4.27
CA LEU A 260 8.29 -18.63 2.86
C LEU A 260 8.90 -19.86 2.20
N ASP A 261 8.07 -20.69 1.59
CA ASP A 261 8.55 -21.76 0.70
C ASP A 261 8.84 -21.17 -0.69
N THR A 262 10.14 -21.03 -0.99
CA THR A 262 10.58 -20.41 -2.25
C THR A 262 10.29 -21.26 -3.49
N ASP A 263 10.20 -22.59 -3.35
CA ASP A 263 9.88 -23.47 -4.46
C ASP A 263 8.38 -23.42 -4.77
N TYR A 264 7.53 -23.39 -3.73
CA TYR A 264 6.10 -23.12 -3.89
C TYR A 264 5.86 -21.78 -4.59
N GLU A 265 6.47 -20.70 -4.14
CA GLU A 265 6.33 -19.39 -4.74
C GLU A 265 6.76 -19.38 -6.20
N ARG A 266 7.87 -20.03 -6.54
CA ARG A 266 8.36 -20.14 -7.92
C ARG A 266 7.45 -20.99 -8.80
N GLU A 267 6.95 -22.11 -8.28
CA GLU A 267 6.08 -23.03 -9.00
C GLU A 267 4.70 -22.43 -9.27
N PHE A 268 4.05 -21.89 -8.23
CA PHE A 268 2.66 -21.41 -8.31
C PHE A 268 2.51 -19.95 -8.72
N LEU A 269 3.49 -19.08 -8.42
CA LEU A 269 3.46 -17.68 -8.85
C LEU A 269 4.31 -17.39 -10.08
N GLY A 270 5.27 -18.25 -10.38
CA GLY A 270 6.31 -17.93 -11.35
C GLY A 270 7.21 -16.78 -10.91
N ALA A 271 7.29 -16.53 -9.59
CA ALA A 271 8.04 -15.43 -9.00
C ALA A 271 8.83 -15.92 -7.79
N SER A 272 10.04 -15.41 -7.63
CA SER A 272 10.90 -15.64 -6.47
C SER A 272 10.87 -14.45 -5.52
N PRO A 273 11.42 -14.55 -4.30
CA PRO A 273 11.65 -13.39 -3.44
C PRO A 273 12.46 -12.28 -4.12
N LEU A 274 13.40 -12.65 -5.00
CA LEU A 274 14.17 -11.68 -5.79
C LEU A 274 13.27 -10.91 -6.76
N ASP A 275 12.37 -11.59 -7.49
CA ASP A 275 11.43 -10.93 -8.42
C ASP A 275 10.55 -9.91 -7.68
N ARG A 276 10.09 -10.24 -6.46
CA ARG A 276 9.33 -9.32 -5.62
C ARG A 276 10.15 -8.10 -5.20
N SER A 277 11.38 -8.33 -4.77
CA SER A 277 12.30 -7.26 -4.38
C SER A 277 12.63 -6.35 -5.56
N GLU A 278 12.87 -6.90 -6.75
CA GLU A 278 13.11 -6.12 -7.97
C GLU A 278 11.89 -5.32 -8.39
N PHE A 279 10.68 -5.89 -8.28
CA PHE A 279 9.44 -5.16 -8.56
C PHE A 279 9.28 -3.97 -7.60
N ALA A 280 9.43 -4.20 -6.30
CA ALA A 280 9.35 -3.17 -5.26
C ALA A 280 10.38 -2.04 -5.49
N TYR A 281 11.62 -2.41 -5.79
CA TYR A 281 12.70 -1.46 -6.10
C TYR A 281 12.37 -0.60 -7.34
N ARG A 282 11.92 -1.21 -8.42
CA ARG A 282 11.52 -0.50 -9.65
C ARG A 282 10.35 0.44 -9.40
N ALA A 283 9.35 -0.01 -8.65
CA ALA A 283 8.18 0.77 -8.30
C ALA A 283 8.57 2.04 -7.51
N LEU A 284 9.36 1.90 -6.46
CA LEU A 284 9.84 3.02 -5.66
C LEU A 284 10.75 3.93 -6.47
N SER A 285 11.75 3.38 -7.15
CA SER A 285 12.74 4.15 -7.92
C SER A 285 12.06 5.05 -8.97
N ARG A 286 11.05 4.55 -9.68
CA ARG A 286 10.31 5.32 -10.67
C ARG A 286 9.55 6.50 -10.04
N ARG A 287 8.90 6.30 -8.89
CA ARG A 287 8.22 7.39 -8.18
C ARG A 287 9.19 8.44 -7.68
N LEU A 288 10.32 8.02 -7.13
CA LEU A 288 11.35 8.96 -6.68
C LEU A 288 11.89 9.81 -7.84
N LYS A 289 12.03 9.24 -9.05
CA LYS A 289 12.36 10.02 -10.25
C LYS A 289 11.28 11.05 -10.58
N VAL A 290 9.98 10.71 -10.46
CA VAL A 290 8.87 11.67 -10.64
C VAL A 290 8.92 12.77 -9.59
N ILE A 291 9.28 12.45 -8.36
CA ILE A 291 9.48 13.42 -7.27
C ILE A 291 10.71 14.31 -7.53
N GLY A 292 11.68 13.82 -8.28
CA GLY A 292 12.94 14.52 -8.58
C GLY A 292 14.09 14.21 -7.61
N ILE A 293 14.00 13.07 -6.91
CA ILE A 293 15.02 12.57 -5.98
C ILE A 293 15.50 11.17 -6.35
N GLY A 294 16.70 10.80 -5.90
CA GLY A 294 17.23 9.44 -6.00
C GLY A 294 16.92 8.59 -4.77
N LEU A 295 17.12 7.28 -4.91
CA LEU A 295 17.16 6.40 -3.75
C LEU A 295 18.27 6.82 -2.78
N PRO A 296 18.07 6.63 -1.46
CA PRO A 296 19.15 6.87 -0.51
C PRO A 296 20.34 5.96 -0.82
N ALA A 297 21.55 6.46 -0.58
CA ALA A 297 22.75 5.63 -0.64
C ALA A 297 22.62 4.52 0.42
N VAL A 298 22.79 3.28 0.00
CA VAL A 298 22.86 2.15 0.94
C VAL A 298 24.19 2.30 1.69
N THR A 299 24.14 2.73 2.93
CA THR A 299 25.30 2.62 3.83
C THR A 299 25.43 1.14 4.20
N ALA A 300 26.48 0.51 3.70
CA ALA A 300 26.82 -0.88 4.01
C ALA A 300 27.12 -1.04 5.50
#